data_a6fdcfbbf9c59ee97c2e9dc66bc7ee8c
#
_entry.id   a6fdcfbbf9c59ee97c2e9dc66bc7ee8c
#
_cell.length_a   1.000
_cell.length_b   1.000
_cell.length_c   1.000
_cell.angle_alpha   90.00
_cell.angle_beta   90.00
_cell.angle_gamma   90.00
#
_symmetry.space_group_name_H-M   'P 1'
#
loop_
_entity.id
_entity.type
_entity.pdbx_description
1 polymer ?
#
loop_
_entity_poly.entity_id
_entity_poly.type
_entity_poly.pdbx_seq_one_letter_code
_entity_poly.pdbx_strand_id
1 'polypeptide(L)'
;RIGKGTVIYPCVVLEGDVEIGENCTIGQNTRIKDSIIGNDTSIQSSVILESKVGNETSVGPFAYLRPNSEIGSHCKVGDFVEIKNSRLDDGAKAAHLTYVGDSDVGKKVNLGCGVVFVNYDGSKKYRSVVEDGAFIGCNVNLVSPVHVGKDAYVAAGSTITNDVEDGALYVARSKGKSIEGWVEKRGILKK
;
A
#
# COMPACT_ATOMS: atom_id res chain seq x y z
N ARG A 1 -8.99 -14.96 20.11
CA ARG A 1 -10.21 -15.61 19.59
C ARG A 1 -10.05 -15.95 18.12
N ILE A 2 -10.56 -17.14 17.69
CA ILE A 2 -10.44 -17.56 16.28
C ILE A 2 -11.83 -18.06 15.84
N GLY A 3 -12.33 -17.58 14.71
CA GLY A 3 -13.62 -17.91 14.13
C GLY A 3 -13.65 -19.30 13.50
N LYS A 4 -14.87 -19.80 13.26
CA LYS A 4 -15.11 -21.12 12.68
C LYS A 4 -14.59 -21.16 11.23
N GLY A 5 -14.06 -22.30 10.82
CA GLY A 5 -13.57 -22.51 9.44
C GLY A 5 -12.21 -21.89 9.14
N THR A 6 -11.63 -21.14 10.08
CA THR A 6 -10.31 -20.55 9.90
C THR A 6 -9.21 -21.60 9.97
N VAL A 7 -8.29 -21.53 9.01
CA VAL A 7 -7.12 -22.41 8.90
C VAL A 7 -5.85 -21.62 9.25
N ILE A 8 -5.09 -22.16 10.20
CA ILE A 8 -3.80 -21.58 10.63
C ILE A 8 -2.70 -22.58 10.26
N TYR A 9 -1.77 -22.14 9.44
CA TYR A 9 -0.64 -22.94 8.98
C TYR A 9 0.51 -22.99 10.01
N PRO A 10 1.44 -23.93 9.85
CA PRO A 10 2.61 -24.02 10.75
C PRO A 10 3.43 -22.74 10.80
N CYS A 11 4.11 -22.52 11.93
CA CYS A 11 5.00 -21.37 12.17
C CYS A 11 4.27 -20.00 12.18
N VAL A 12 2.96 -19.97 12.39
CA VAL A 12 2.23 -18.74 12.69
C VAL A 12 2.43 -18.39 14.16
N VAL A 13 2.69 -17.12 14.44
CA VAL A 13 2.83 -16.58 15.79
C VAL A 13 1.70 -15.58 16.06
N LEU A 14 0.90 -15.87 17.09
CA LEU A 14 -0.17 -14.98 17.56
C LEU A 14 0.18 -14.50 18.97
N GLU A 15 0.21 -13.18 19.20
CA GLU A 15 0.65 -12.57 20.46
C GLU A 15 -0.37 -11.52 20.94
N GLY A 16 -0.59 -11.48 22.26
CA GLY A 16 -1.49 -10.52 22.90
C GLY A 16 -2.95 -10.73 22.52
N ASP A 17 -3.69 -9.66 22.37
CA ASP A 17 -5.12 -9.67 22.05
C ASP A 17 -5.35 -9.80 20.54
N VAL A 18 -5.45 -11.05 20.06
CA VAL A 18 -5.70 -11.34 18.66
C VAL A 18 -7.10 -11.89 18.46
N GLU A 19 -7.87 -11.22 17.57
CA GLU A 19 -9.14 -11.74 17.05
C GLU A 19 -9.04 -12.03 15.56
N ILE A 20 -9.41 -13.24 15.14
CA ILE A 20 -9.46 -13.66 13.74
C ILE A 20 -10.88 -14.14 13.46
N GLY A 21 -11.47 -13.62 12.40
CA GLY A 21 -12.81 -13.94 11.95
C GLY A 21 -12.99 -15.38 11.46
N GLU A 22 -14.10 -15.64 10.82
CA GLU A 22 -14.45 -16.95 10.24
C GLU A 22 -13.84 -17.13 8.84
N ASN A 23 -13.61 -18.38 8.44
CA ASN A 23 -13.14 -18.80 7.11
C ASN A 23 -11.84 -18.13 6.66
N CYS A 24 -11.01 -17.68 7.58
CA CYS A 24 -9.72 -17.05 7.25
C CYS A 24 -8.65 -18.11 6.91
N THR A 25 -7.65 -17.68 6.18
CA THR A 25 -6.44 -18.46 5.92
C THR A 25 -5.22 -17.69 6.41
N ILE A 26 -4.59 -18.16 7.49
CA ILE A 26 -3.36 -17.57 8.03
C ILE A 26 -2.19 -18.45 7.63
N GLY A 27 -1.47 -18.00 6.62
CA GLY A 27 -0.35 -18.71 6.00
C GLY A 27 0.90 -18.77 6.90
N GLN A 28 1.79 -19.68 6.57
CA GLN A 28 3.02 -19.93 7.31
C GLN A 28 3.88 -18.66 7.50
N ASN A 29 4.66 -18.61 8.58
CA ASN A 29 5.57 -17.50 8.93
C ASN A 29 4.87 -16.15 9.09
N THR A 30 3.57 -16.14 9.34
CA THR A 30 2.81 -14.93 9.66
C THR A 30 2.91 -14.65 11.16
N ARG A 31 3.15 -13.38 11.51
CA ARG A 31 3.10 -12.89 12.88
C ARG A 31 1.99 -11.86 13.04
N ILE A 32 1.08 -12.09 13.98
CA ILE A 32 -0.02 -11.17 14.29
C ILE A 32 0.04 -10.86 15.79
N LYS A 33 0.07 -9.57 16.13
CA LYS A 33 0.08 -9.11 17.51
C LYS A 33 -0.96 -8.03 17.74
N ASP A 34 -1.75 -8.14 18.83
CA ASP A 34 -2.73 -7.14 19.29
C ASP A 34 -3.60 -6.58 18.15
N SER A 35 -4.18 -7.48 17.33
CA SER A 35 -4.80 -7.10 16.05
C SER A 35 -6.10 -7.83 15.79
N ILE A 36 -6.97 -7.22 14.97
CA ILE A 36 -8.27 -7.77 14.58
C ILE A 36 -8.27 -8.06 13.08
N ILE A 37 -8.62 -9.29 12.70
CA ILE A 37 -8.73 -9.76 11.32
C ILE A 37 -10.18 -10.13 11.05
N GLY A 38 -10.79 -9.57 10.03
CA GLY A 38 -12.16 -9.84 9.60
C GLY A 38 -12.34 -11.22 8.98
N ASN A 39 -13.56 -11.54 8.56
CA ASN A 39 -13.91 -12.81 7.97
C ASN A 39 -13.37 -12.97 6.54
N ASP A 40 -13.26 -14.23 6.08
CA ASP A 40 -12.91 -14.58 4.69
C ASP A 40 -11.60 -13.92 4.22
N THR A 41 -10.69 -13.63 5.15
CA THR A 41 -9.44 -12.88 4.90
C THR A 41 -8.25 -13.83 4.84
N SER A 42 -7.35 -13.57 3.91
CA SER A 42 -6.12 -14.35 3.75
C SER A 42 -4.88 -13.52 4.09
N ILE A 43 -4.00 -14.08 4.93
CA ILE A 43 -2.74 -13.45 5.30
C ILE A 43 -1.62 -14.44 5.05
N GLN A 44 -0.57 -14.03 4.36
CA GLN A 44 0.55 -14.90 4.01
C GLN A 44 1.89 -14.26 4.36
N SER A 45 2.72 -14.97 5.12
CA SER A 45 4.13 -14.61 5.40
C SER A 45 4.35 -13.14 5.72
N SER A 46 3.49 -12.56 6.56
CA SER A 46 3.42 -11.13 6.82
C SER A 46 3.46 -10.82 8.31
N VAL A 47 3.75 -9.57 8.65
CA VAL A 47 3.77 -9.07 10.02
C VAL A 47 2.66 -8.04 10.20
N ILE A 48 1.78 -8.25 11.19
CA ILE A 48 0.65 -7.37 11.51
C ILE A 48 0.71 -7.04 13.00
N LEU A 49 0.87 -5.76 13.31
CA LEU A 49 1.02 -5.26 14.68
C LEU A 49 -0.02 -4.18 14.96
N GLU A 50 -0.78 -4.32 16.05
CA GLU A 50 -1.71 -3.30 16.57
C GLU A 50 -2.57 -2.67 15.46
N SER A 51 -3.17 -3.54 14.61
CA SER A 51 -3.82 -3.14 13.37
C SER A 51 -5.16 -3.84 13.18
N LYS A 52 -5.98 -3.30 12.28
CA LYS A 52 -7.25 -3.91 11.89
C LYS A 52 -7.23 -4.23 10.40
N VAL A 53 -7.73 -5.39 10.04
CA VAL A 53 -7.93 -5.84 8.66
C VAL A 53 -9.39 -6.27 8.49
N GLY A 54 -10.07 -5.70 7.51
CA GLY A 54 -11.47 -5.98 7.21
C GLY A 54 -11.69 -7.35 6.57
N ASN A 55 -12.92 -7.58 6.14
CA ASN A 55 -13.34 -8.84 5.54
C ASN A 55 -12.86 -8.98 4.09
N GLU A 56 -12.78 -10.22 3.60
CA GLU A 56 -12.49 -10.53 2.19
C GLU A 56 -11.25 -9.80 1.66
N THR A 57 -10.26 -9.61 2.53
CA THR A 57 -9.03 -8.87 2.26
C THR A 57 -7.85 -9.82 2.17
N SER A 58 -6.91 -9.52 1.28
CA SER A 58 -5.66 -10.28 1.16
C SER A 58 -4.46 -9.44 1.60
N VAL A 59 -3.60 -10.03 2.45
CA VAL A 59 -2.36 -9.40 2.94
C VAL A 59 -1.16 -10.30 2.69
N GLY A 60 -0.16 -9.78 2.02
CA GLY A 60 1.09 -10.47 1.74
C GLY A 60 1.21 -11.03 0.32
N PRO A 61 2.29 -11.81 0.09
CA PRO A 61 3.33 -12.14 1.08
C PRO A 61 4.24 -10.95 1.41
N PHE A 62 4.93 -11.05 2.55
CA PHE A 62 5.95 -10.08 2.99
C PHE A 62 5.46 -8.66 3.15
N ALA A 63 4.21 -8.48 3.57
CA ALA A 63 3.67 -7.19 3.94
C ALA A 63 3.94 -6.89 5.42
N TYR A 64 4.06 -5.59 5.75
CA TYR A 64 4.22 -5.13 7.11
C TYR A 64 3.17 -4.09 7.47
N LEU A 65 2.18 -4.48 8.26
CA LEU A 65 1.23 -3.55 8.86
C LEU A 65 1.74 -3.15 10.24
N ARG A 66 2.11 -1.89 10.37
CA ARG A 66 2.62 -1.28 11.61
C ARG A 66 1.46 -0.72 12.44
N PRO A 67 1.73 -0.40 13.73
CA PRO A 67 0.70 0.10 14.63
C PRO A 67 -0.16 1.23 14.04
N ASN A 68 -1.45 1.21 14.42
CA ASN A 68 -2.48 2.15 13.97
C ASN A 68 -2.75 2.08 12.45
N SER A 69 -2.63 0.89 11.85
CA SER A 69 -3.06 0.68 10.46
C SER A 69 -4.45 0.07 10.43
N GLU A 70 -5.35 0.66 9.62
CA GLU A 70 -6.71 0.17 9.42
C GLU A 70 -6.91 -0.13 7.92
N ILE A 71 -7.14 -1.40 7.59
CA ILE A 71 -7.39 -1.87 6.24
C ILE A 71 -8.85 -2.27 6.14
N GLY A 72 -9.57 -1.69 5.20
CA GLY A 72 -10.97 -1.99 4.94
C GLY A 72 -11.22 -3.38 4.37
N SER A 73 -12.44 -3.62 3.95
CA SER A 73 -12.85 -4.88 3.32
C SER A 73 -12.56 -4.88 1.82
N HIS A 74 -12.42 -6.08 1.23
CA HIS A 74 -12.13 -6.28 -0.20
C HIS A 74 -10.82 -5.60 -0.67
N CYS A 75 -9.90 -5.35 0.25
CA CYS A 75 -8.62 -4.72 -0.03
C CYS A 75 -7.57 -5.74 -0.48
N LYS A 76 -6.55 -5.23 -1.18
CA LYS A 76 -5.35 -5.99 -1.49
C LYS A 76 -4.11 -5.24 -1.02
N VAL A 77 -3.42 -5.81 -0.05
CA VAL A 77 -2.09 -5.37 0.39
C VAL A 77 -1.10 -6.45 -0.03
N GLY A 78 -0.29 -6.21 -1.04
CA GLY A 78 0.54 -7.25 -1.65
C GLY A 78 1.97 -7.29 -1.12
N ASP A 79 2.85 -7.79 -1.95
CA ASP A 79 4.24 -8.07 -1.60
C ASP A 79 5.08 -6.81 -1.36
N PHE A 80 5.85 -6.84 -0.28
CA PHE A 80 6.75 -5.76 0.13
C PHE A 80 6.05 -4.41 0.32
N VAL A 81 4.82 -4.44 0.81
CA VAL A 81 4.05 -3.25 1.17
C VAL A 81 4.18 -2.99 2.66
N GLU A 82 4.55 -1.77 3.01
CA GLU A 82 4.55 -1.30 4.39
C GLU A 82 3.48 -0.24 4.59
N ILE A 83 2.63 -0.43 5.61
CA ILE A 83 1.59 0.52 5.99
C ILE A 83 1.78 0.90 7.46
N LYS A 84 1.77 2.20 7.76
CA LYS A 84 2.01 2.73 9.10
C LYS A 84 1.08 3.89 9.41
N ASN A 85 0.35 3.79 10.52
CA ASN A 85 -0.53 4.87 11.02
C ASN A 85 -1.40 5.45 9.90
N SER A 86 -2.03 4.55 9.12
CA SER A 86 -2.74 4.89 7.89
C SER A 86 -4.00 4.07 7.74
N ARG A 87 -4.93 4.60 6.97
CA ARG A 87 -6.18 3.94 6.65
C ARG A 87 -6.26 3.67 5.14
N LEU A 88 -6.63 2.46 4.78
CA LEU A 88 -7.04 2.08 3.43
C LEU A 88 -8.52 1.68 3.49
N ASP A 89 -9.37 2.41 2.80
CA ASP A 89 -10.81 2.11 2.75
C ASP A 89 -11.14 0.95 1.82
N ASP A 90 -12.41 0.52 1.82
CA ASP A 90 -12.87 -0.67 1.13
C ASP A 90 -12.49 -0.71 -0.35
N GLY A 91 -11.97 -1.84 -0.78
CA GLY A 91 -11.57 -2.08 -2.16
C GLY A 91 -10.28 -1.38 -2.60
N ALA A 92 -9.59 -0.68 -1.69
CA ALA A 92 -8.29 -0.09 -2.01
C ALA A 92 -7.22 -1.15 -2.26
N LYS A 93 -6.27 -0.84 -3.14
CA LYS A 93 -5.22 -1.76 -3.55
C LYS A 93 -3.84 -1.10 -3.47
N ALA A 94 -2.94 -1.73 -2.73
CA ALA A 94 -1.51 -1.47 -2.70
C ALA A 94 -0.81 -2.81 -2.96
N ALA A 95 -0.64 -3.18 -4.23
CA ALA A 95 -0.32 -4.55 -4.59
C ALA A 95 1.18 -4.89 -4.53
N HIS A 96 2.08 -3.90 -4.64
CA HIS A 96 3.52 -4.15 -4.76
C HIS A 96 4.37 -2.98 -4.29
N LEU A 97 5.43 -3.27 -3.50
CA LEU A 97 6.57 -2.37 -3.23
C LEU A 97 6.14 -0.94 -2.87
N THR A 98 5.21 -0.78 -1.97
CA THR A 98 4.59 0.53 -1.66
C THR A 98 4.80 0.87 -0.18
N TYR A 99 5.13 2.13 0.10
CA TYR A 99 5.12 2.65 1.47
C TYR A 99 3.97 3.63 1.66
N VAL A 100 3.04 3.32 2.59
CA VAL A 100 1.92 4.17 2.98
C VAL A 100 2.11 4.58 4.44
N GLY A 101 2.52 5.82 4.66
CA GLY A 101 2.76 6.35 6.00
C GLY A 101 1.94 7.58 6.30
N ASP A 102 1.28 7.60 7.46
CA ASP A 102 0.49 8.73 7.97
C ASP A 102 -0.50 9.26 6.91
N SER A 103 -1.37 8.38 6.37
CA SER A 103 -2.24 8.73 5.23
C SER A 103 -3.62 8.11 5.31
N ASP A 104 -4.60 8.76 4.69
CA ASP A 104 -5.93 8.25 4.46
C ASP A 104 -6.13 7.98 2.97
N VAL A 105 -6.37 6.72 2.63
CA VAL A 105 -6.57 6.25 1.25
C VAL A 105 -8.01 5.79 1.10
N GLY A 106 -8.76 6.43 0.24
CA GLY A 106 -10.18 6.23 0.02
C GLY A 106 -10.53 4.90 -0.66
N LYS A 107 -11.84 4.72 -0.86
CA LYS A 107 -12.40 3.49 -1.44
C LYS A 107 -11.95 3.29 -2.89
N LYS A 108 -11.65 2.04 -3.24
CA LYS A 108 -11.30 1.63 -4.61
C LYS A 108 -10.10 2.37 -5.20
N VAL A 109 -9.31 3.05 -4.40
CA VAL A 109 -8.05 3.64 -4.83
C VAL A 109 -7.10 2.55 -5.28
N ASN A 110 -6.37 2.80 -6.36
CA ASN A 110 -5.27 1.93 -6.78
C ASN A 110 -3.94 2.64 -6.61
N LEU A 111 -3.09 2.12 -5.73
CA LEU A 111 -1.70 2.55 -5.59
C LEU A 111 -0.81 1.66 -6.47
N GLY A 112 -0.14 2.24 -7.44
CA GLY A 112 0.78 1.55 -8.34
C GLY A 112 2.05 1.07 -7.62
N CYS A 113 2.76 0.17 -8.25
CA CYS A 113 4.03 -0.35 -7.74
C CYS A 113 5.03 0.78 -7.47
N GLY A 114 5.69 0.78 -6.33
CA GLY A 114 6.71 1.75 -5.97
C GLY A 114 6.16 3.13 -5.57
N VAL A 115 4.89 3.23 -5.22
CA VAL A 115 4.33 4.48 -4.65
C VAL A 115 4.87 4.70 -3.25
N VAL A 116 5.30 5.93 -2.98
CA VAL A 116 5.83 6.33 -1.67
C VAL A 116 5.12 7.59 -1.17
N PHE A 117 4.53 7.49 0.01
CA PHE A 117 4.09 8.66 0.77
C PHE A 117 5.28 9.23 1.54
N VAL A 118 5.83 10.33 1.05
CA VAL A 118 6.98 11.02 1.64
C VAL A 118 6.47 11.87 2.80
N ASN A 119 6.20 11.21 3.93
CA ASN A 119 5.49 11.77 5.08
C ASN A 119 6.38 12.48 6.11
N TYR A 120 7.70 12.51 5.92
CA TYR A 120 8.65 13.05 6.88
C TYR A 120 9.61 14.06 6.23
N ASP A 121 9.70 15.26 6.79
CA ASP A 121 10.55 16.35 6.28
C ASP A 121 11.92 16.45 6.95
N GLY A 122 12.27 15.50 7.81
CA GLY A 122 13.48 15.53 8.64
C GLY A 122 13.22 16.01 10.07
N SER A 123 12.05 16.60 10.34
CA SER A 123 11.65 17.13 11.65
C SER A 123 10.24 16.66 12.06
N LYS A 124 9.29 16.75 11.15
CA LYS A 124 7.87 16.47 11.42
C LYS A 124 7.31 15.49 10.41
N LYS A 125 6.22 14.82 10.80
CA LYS A 125 5.42 13.97 9.93
C LYS A 125 4.14 14.68 9.55
N TYR A 126 3.74 14.50 8.30
CA TYR A 126 2.56 15.09 7.72
C TYR A 126 1.66 14.00 7.16
N ARG A 127 0.34 14.24 7.25
CA ARG A 127 -0.66 13.33 6.73
C ARG A 127 -1.07 13.74 5.33
N SER A 128 -1.28 12.77 4.45
CA SER A 128 -1.82 12.98 3.10
C SER A 128 -3.16 12.26 2.95
N VAL A 129 -3.96 12.74 2.01
CA VAL A 129 -5.27 12.16 1.69
C VAL A 129 -5.31 11.83 0.21
N VAL A 130 -5.80 10.63 -0.11
CA VAL A 130 -6.12 10.19 -1.47
C VAL A 130 -7.59 9.78 -1.47
N GLU A 131 -8.42 10.56 -2.17
CA GLU A 131 -9.87 10.37 -2.20
C GLU A 131 -10.30 9.14 -3.01
N ASP A 132 -11.58 8.78 -2.87
CA ASP A 132 -12.18 7.60 -3.49
C ASP A 132 -11.94 7.54 -5.01
N GLY A 133 -11.66 6.35 -5.52
CA GLY A 133 -11.53 6.08 -6.95
C GLY A 133 -10.25 6.59 -7.60
N ALA A 134 -9.39 7.32 -6.90
CA ALA A 134 -8.16 7.83 -7.47
C ALA A 134 -7.21 6.71 -7.92
N PHE A 135 -6.48 6.98 -9.00
CA PHE A 135 -5.46 6.07 -9.54
C PHE A 135 -4.08 6.71 -9.45
N ILE A 136 -3.22 6.14 -8.64
CA ILE A 136 -1.84 6.60 -8.48
C ILE A 136 -0.93 5.68 -9.30
N GLY A 137 -0.27 6.23 -10.31
CA GLY A 137 0.63 5.50 -11.19
C GLY A 137 1.86 4.96 -10.47
N CYS A 138 2.57 4.03 -11.12
CA CYS A 138 3.77 3.43 -10.55
C CYS A 138 4.88 4.47 -10.32
N ASN A 139 5.71 4.25 -9.27
CA ASN A 139 6.84 5.11 -8.91
C ASN A 139 6.43 6.59 -8.72
N VAL A 140 5.26 6.83 -8.17
CA VAL A 140 4.82 8.17 -7.76
C VAL A 140 5.28 8.44 -6.34
N ASN A 141 5.82 9.64 -6.10
CA ASN A 141 6.11 10.16 -4.78
C ASN A 141 5.05 11.21 -4.40
N LEU A 142 4.34 10.98 -3.29
CA LEU A 142 3.40 11.93 -2.71
C LEU A 142 4.12 12.66 -1.56
N VAL A 143 4.57 13.90 -1.80
CA VAL A 143 5.31 14.70 -0.81
C VAL A 143 4.30 15.35 0.13
N SER A 144 4.14 14.73 1.30
CA SER A 144 3.14 15.14 2.29
C SER A 144 3.44 16.52 2.92
N PRO A 145 2.41 17.33 3.21
CA PRO A 145 1.01 17.02 3.03
C PRO A 145 0.53 17.28 1.61
N VAL A 146 -0.22 16.35 1.02
CA VAL A 146 -0.92 16.56 -0.25
C VAL A 146 -2.31 15.92 -0.21
N HIS A 147 -3.24 16.49 -0.95
CA HIS A 147 -4.58 15.98 -1.16
C HIS A 147 -4.76 15.61 -2.63
N VAL A 148 -5.08 14.35 -2.90
CA VAL A 148 -5.42 13.87 -4.24
C VAL A 148 -6.93 13.67 -4.29
N GLY A 149 -7.59 14.44 -5.15
CA GLY A 149 -9.02 14.48 -5.27
C GLY A 149 -9.65 13.19 -5.81
N LYS A 150 -10.97 13.14 -5.69
CA LYS A 150 -11.78 11.98 -6.10
C LYS A 150 -11.61 11.67 -7.58
N ASP A 151 -11.49 10.39 -7.92
CA ASP A 151 -11.33 9.90 -9.29
C ASP A 151 -10.15 10.54 -10.06
N ALA A 152 -9.22 11.19 -9.36
CA ALA A 152 -8.03 11.78 -9.97
C ALA A 152 -7.04 10.72 -10.45
N TYR A 153 -6.28 11.07 -11.47
CA TYR A 153 -5.25 10.22 -12.07
C TYR A 153 -3.88 10.85 -11.94
N VAL A 154 -2.93 10.15 -11.35
CA VAL A 154 -1.54 10.60 -11.25
C VAL A 154 -0.67 9.75 -12.17
N ALA A 155 -0.02 10.39 -13.14
CA ALA A 155 0.84 9.72 -14.11
C ALA A 155 2.06 9.08 -13.45
N ALA A 156 2.41 7.87 -13.88
CA ALA A 156 3.57 7.13 -13.38
C ALA A 156 4.85 7.96 -13.44
N GLY A 157 5.71 7.83 -12.41
CA GLY A 157 6.98 8.54 -12.29
C GLY A 157 6.83 10.02 -11.92
N SER A 158 5.65 10.46 -11.47
CA SER A 158 5.43 11.84 -11.02
C SER A 158 5.83 12.03 -9.56
N THR A 159 6.32 13.23 -9.22
CA THR A 159 6.47 13.67 -7.83
C THR A 159 5.46 14.77 -7.55
N ILE A 160 4.57 14.52 -6.60
CA ILE A 160 3.43 15.38 -6.29
C ILE A 160 3.78 16.25 -5.09
N THR A 161 3.75 17.54 -5.28
CA THR A 161 4.05 18.55 -4.25
C THR A 161 2.91 19.54 -4.02
N ASN A 162 1.82 19.42 -4.78
CA ASN A 162 0.63 20.23 -4.68
C ASN A 162 -0.59 19.33 -4.74
N ASP A 163 -1.71 19.83 -4.27
CA ASP A 163 -2.99 19.12 -4.35
C ASP A 163 -3.40 18.85 -5.80
N VAL A 164 -4.12 17.76 -6.00
CA VAL A 164 -4.66 17.33 -7.29
C VAL A 164 -6.17 17.42 -7.22
N GLU A 165 -6.79 18.13 -8.15
CA GLU A 165 -8.23 18.31 -8.20
C GLU A 165 -8.98 17.01 -8.58
N ASP A 166 -10.26 16.95 -8.24
CA ASP A 166 -11.13 15.83 -8.60
C ASP A 166 -11.14 15.58 -10.12
N GLY A 167 -11.03 14.32 -10.52
CA GLY A 167 -11.05 13.89 -11.91
C GLY A 167 -9.90 14.41 -12.77
N ALA A 168 -8.91 15.08 -12.19
CA ALA A 168 -7.78 15.63 -12.94
C ALA A 168 -6.72 14.56 -13.29
N LEU A 169 -6.04 14.76 -14.40
CA LEU A 169 -4.77 14.06 -14.69
C LEU A 169 -3.58 14.95 -14.28
N TYR A 170 -2.80 14.48 -13.31
CA TYR A 170 -1.59 15.17 -12.86
C TYR A 170 -0.34 14.50 -13.44
N VAL A 171 0.53 15.30 -14.08
CA VAL A 171 1.78 14.82 -14.68
C VAL A 171 2.94 15.72 -14.23
N ALA A 172 3.82 15.19 -13.39
CA ALA A 172 5.02 15.90 -12.88
C ALA A 172 6.30 15.10 -13.16
N ARG A 173 6.63 15.00 -14.43
CA ARG A 173 7.85 14.33 -14.91
C ARG A 173 8.36 14.97 -16.20
N SER A 174 9.67 14.90 -16.42
CA SER A 174 10.30 15.39 -17.64
C SER A 174 9.90 14.58 -18.87
N LYS A 175 9.83 15.22 -20.03
CA LYS A 175 9.74 14.51 -21.32
C LYS A 175 11.09 13.84 -21.62
N GLY A 176 11.07 12.58 -21.96
CA GLY A 176 12.26 11.83 -22.37
C GLY A 176 12.84 12.36 -23.69
N LYS A 177 14.15 12.20 -23.87
CA LYS A 177 14.86 12.46 -25.12
C LYS A 177 15.65 11.22 -25.52
N SER A 178 15.43 10.75 -26.74
CA SER A 178 16.28 9.72 -27.36
C SER A 178 17.50 10.36 -28.02
N ILE A 179 18.66 9.75 -27.82
CA ILE A 179 19.91 10.16 -28.45
C ILE A 179 20.33 9.05 -29.40
N GLU A 180 20.11 9.26 -30.69
CA GLU A 180 20.41 8.30 -31.74
C GLU A 180 21.90 8.01 -31.85
N GLY A 181 22.26 6.77 -32.03
CA GLY A 181 23.65 6.31 -32.19
C GLY A 181 24.52 6.47 -30.94
N TRP A 182 23.91 6.73 -29.76
CA TRP A 182 24.70 6.98 -28.53
C TRP A 182 25.55 5.77 -28.13
N VAL A 183 25.01 4.56 -28.23
CA VAL A 183 25.70 3.31 -27.83
C VAL A 183 26.90 3.05 -28.75
N GLU A 184 26.73 3.25 -30.05
CA GLU A 184 27.82 3.13 -31.05
C GLU A 184 28.93 4.14 -30.81
N LYS A 185 28.57 5.41 -30.63
CA LYS A 185 29.52 6.52 -30.35
C LYS A 185 30.32 6.27 -29.07
N ARG A 186 29.77 5.56 -28.12
CA ARG A 186 30.42 5.18 -26.84
C ARG A 186 31.21 3.89 -26.91
N GLY A 187 31.15 3.14 -28.02
CA GLY A 187 31.83 1.87 -28.15
C GLY A 187 31.37 0.78 -27.17
N ILE A 188 30.10 0.85 -26.69
CA ILE A 188 29.56 -0.02 -25.65
C ILE A 188 29.00 -1.31 -26.25
N LEU A 189 28.86 -1.41 -27.56
CA LEU A 189 28.41 -2.64 -28.21
C LEU A 189 29.35 -3.79 -27.86
N LYS A 190 28.85 -4.74 -27.11
CA LYS A 190 29.54 -6.01 -26.88
C LYS A 190 29.61 -6.77 -28.20
N LYS A 191 30.81 -7.18 -28.59
CA LYS A 191 31.00 -8.13 -29.67
C LYS A 191 30.40 -9.48 -29.31
#